data_50377ee2e641e8f1ce9f2bde8e63bb70
#
_entry.id   50377ee2e641e8f1ce9f2bde8e63bb70
#
_cell.length_a   1.000
_cell.length_b   1.000
_cell.length_c   1.000
_cell.angle_alpha   90.00
_cell.angle_beta   90.00
_cell.angle_gamma   90.00
#
_symmetry.space_group_name_H-M   'P 1'
#
loop_
_entity.id
_entity.type
_entity.pdbx_description
1 polymer ?
#
loop_
_entity_poly.entity_id
_entity_poly.type
_entity_poly.pdbx_seq_one_letter_code
_entity_poly.pdbx_strand_id
1 'polypeptide(L)'
;MPVVAESERLPRLRALPLSPALLAMAEGRLPHPQLWRCRSGDPFYVYRGAGVPAGPELIALWDWHSWALGVRERPDGLEFLRFSIETPDRPECLARTEQGLWARLFDAMYEHDLDLDELAAIAEAVGYRHWPLQLRSREQAEPRFGDGLMHSQWLEELVAAVDAAAAQD
;
A
#
# COMPACT_ATOMS: atom_id res chain seq x y z
N MET A 1 -23.58 -0.13 3.81
CA MET A 1 -22.67 0.90 3.27
C MET A 1 -21.33 0.25 2.98
N PRO A 2 -20.73 0.51 1.87
CA PRO A 2 -19.47 -0.14 1.49
C PRO A 2 -18.22 0.43 2.21
N VAL A 3 -18.39 1.29 3.20
CA VAL A 3 -17.30 1.92 3.97
C VAL A 3 -17.62 1.88 5.46
N VAL A 4 -16.65 1.46 6.26
CA VAL A 4 -16.70 1.53 7.72
C VAL A 4 -16.80 3.00 8.15
N ALA A 5 -17.69 3.30 9.08
CA ALA A 5 -17.86 4.65 9.60
C ALA A 5 -16.54 5.20 10.17
N GLU A 6 -16.30 6.51 10.00
CA GLU A 6 -15.06 7.17 10.44
C GLU A 6 -14.73 6.90 11.93
N SER A 7 -15.77 6.89 12.79
CA SER A 7 -15.62 6.61 14.21
C SER A 7 -15.24 5.16 14.55
N GLU A 8 -15.54 4.21 13.66
CA GLU A 8 -15.26 2.79 13.85
C GLU A 8 -13.98 2.35 13.12
N ARG A 9 -13.41 3.20 12.32
CA ARG A 9 -12.26 2.90 11.45
C ARG A 9 -11.06 2.33 12.20
N LEU A 10 -10.57 3.06 13.22
CA LEU A 10 -9.39 2.60 13.97
C LEU A 10 -9.64 1.34 14.79
N PRO A 11 -10.77 1.19 15.51
CA PRO A 11 -11.12 -0.09 16.12
C PRO A 11 -11.14 -1.27 15.15
N ARG A 12 -11.71 -1.08 13.95
CA ARG A 12 -11.75 -2.12 12.92
C ARG A 12 -10.36 -2.46 12.37
N LEU A 13 -9.51 -1.45 12.10
CA LEU A 13 -8.12 -1.68 11.66
C LEU A 13 -7.32 -2.45 12.71
N ARG A 14 -7.49 -2.13 14.00
CA ARG A 14 -6.79 -2.84 15.09
C ARG A 14 -7.25 -4.29 15.27
N ALA A 15 -8.42 -4.65 14.76
CA ALA A 15 -8.91 -6.03 14.77
C ALA A 15 -8.33 -6.87 13.61
N LEU A 16 -7.74 -6.24 12.58
CA LEU A 16 -7.08 -6.93 11.50
C LEU A 16 -5.65 -7.36 11.88
N PRO A 17 -5.11 -8.40 11.25
CA PRO A 17 -3.73 -8.84 11.46
C PRO A 17 -2.72 -7.92 10.76
N LEU A 18 -2.73 -6.63 11.11
CA LEU A 18 -1.82 -5.62 10.59
C LEU A 18 -0.65 -5.41 11.55
N SER A 19 0.52 -5.09 11.00
CA SER A 19 1.70 -4.77 11.80
C SER A 19 1.52 -3.47 12.60
N PRO A 20 2.27 -3.29 13.70
CA PRO A 20 2.29 -2.02 14.42
C PRO A 20 2.70 -0.83 13.53
N ALA A 21 3.57 -1.05 12.54
CA ALA A 21 4.02 -0.01 11.62
C ALA A 21 2.88 0.47 10.70
N LEU A 22 2.12 -0.46 10.11
CA LEU A 22 0.99 -0.10 9.27
C LEU A 22 -0.14 0.55 10.06
N LEU A 23 -0.43 0.05 11.26
CA LEU A 23 -1.39 0.67 12.18
C LEU A 23 -0.96 2.09 12.57
N ALA A 24 0.32 2.30 12.88
CA ALA A 24 0.86 3.62 13.17
C ALA A 24 0.64 4.58 12.01
N MET A 25 0.93 4.15 10.77
CA MET A 25 0.66 4.97 9.59
C MET A 25 -0.83 5.30 9.44
N ALA A 26 -1.71 4.34 9.63
CA ALA A 26 -3.16 4.58 9.57
C ALA A 26 -3.63 5.57 10.65
N GLU A 27 -2.97 5.59 11.81
CA GLU A 27 -3.24 6.53 12.92
C GLU A 27 -2.56 7.90 12.73
N GLY A 28 -1.82 8.12 11.65
CA GLY A 28 -1.13 9.39 11.37
C GLY A 28 0.25 9.52 12.01
N ARG A 29 0.79 8.44 12.55
CA ARG A 29 2.15 8.39 13.11
C ARG A 29 3.08 7.68 12.13
N LEU A 30 4.09 8.38 11.63
CA LEU A 30 5.02 7.82 10.65
C LEU A 30 6.13 7.04 11.36
N PRO A 31 6.27 5.71 11.13
CA PRO A 31 7.39 4.92 11.66
C PRO A 31 8.76 5.43 11.21
N HIS A 32 8.81 6.07 10.05
CA HIS A 32 9.99 6.76 9.54
C HIS A 32 9.56 8.08 8.87
N PRO A 33 10.30 9.20 9.04
CA PRO A 33 9.90 10.50 8.51
C PRO A 33 9.59 10.50 7.01
N GLN A 34 10.37 9.81 6.20
CA GLN A 34 10.22 9.78 4.74
C GLN A 34 8.93 9.12 4.24
N LEU A 35 8.21 8.41 5.09
CA LEU A 35 6.92 7.81 4.74
C LEU A 35 5.81 8.83 4.44
N TRP A 36 6.05 10.13 4.71
CA TRP A 36 5.18 11.20 4.23
C TRP A 36 5.00 11.16 2.70
N ARG A 37 5.97 10.61 1.95
CA ARG A 37 5.91 10.45 0.50
C ARG A 37 4.78 9.53 0.04
N CYS A 38 4.38 8.61 0.90
CA CYS A 38 3.31 7.64 0.64
C CYS A 38 2.01 7.93 1.40
N ARG A 39 1.98 9.01 2.19
CA ARG A 39 0.83 9.39 3.00
C ARG A 39 0.68 10.90 3.03
N SER A 40 -0.36 11.42 2.37
CA SER A 40 -0.64 12.86 2.34
C SER A 40 -1.43 13.32 3.56
N GLY A 41 -2.27 12.45 4.13
CA GLY A 41 -3.10 12.79 5.27
C GLY A 41 -4.05 11.68 5.69
N ASP A 42 -4.84 11.95 6.71
CA ASP A 42 -5.93 11.07 7.14
C ASP A 42 -6.97 10.90 6.02
N PRO A 43 -7.75 9.81 6.01
CA PRO A 43 -8.71 9.56 4.95
C PRO A 43 -9.81 10.63 4.94
N PHE A 44 -9.69 11.57 4.03
CA PHE A 44 -10.64 12.66 3.82
C PHE A 44 -11.61 12.33 2.67
N TYR A 45 -11.09 11.88 1.54
CA TYR A 45 -11.89 11.71 0.32
C TYR A 45 -13.00 10.69 0.49
N VAL A 46 -12.73 9.58 1.19
CA VAL A 46 -13.70 8.52 1.47
C VAL A 46 -14.91 9.04 2.26
N TYR A 47 -14.69 9.96 3.19
CA TYR A 47 -15.72 10.45 4.11
C TYR A 47 -16.37 11.77 3.69
N ARG A 48 -15.76 12.55 2.79
CA ARG A 48 -16.17 13.92 2.50
C ARG A 48 -16.64 14.17 1.06
N GLY A 49 -16.83 13.17 0.26
CA GLY A 49 -17.47 13.39 -1.02
C GLY A 49 -16.97 12.62 -2.22
N ALA A 50 -15.95 11.82 -2.10
CA ALA A 50 -15.65 10.87 -3.16
C ALA A 50 -16.62 9.69 -3.10
N GLY A 51 -16.98 9.15 -4.25
CA GLY A 51 -17.62 7.85 -4.31
C GLY A 51 -16.69 6.78 -3.72
N VAL A 52 -17.26 5.63 -3.41
CA VAL A 52 -16.50 4.48 -2.88
C VAL A 52 -16.68 3.29 -3.82
N PRO A 53 -15.62 2.51 -4.08
CA PRO A 53 -15.72 1.33 -4.93
C PRO A 53 -16.77 0.35 -4.45
N ALA A 54 -17.52 -0.25 -5.38
CA ALA A 54 -18.42 -1.35 -5.08
C ALA A 54 -17.65 -2.57 -4.54
N GLY A 55 -18.32 -3.41 -3.76
CA GLY A 55 -17.73 -4.65 -3.24
C GLY A 55 -17.84 -4.78 -1.73
N PRO A 56 -17.01 -5.63 -1.08
CA PRO A 56 -16.97 -5.78 0.37
C PRO A 56 -16.69 -4.45 1.08
N GLU A 57 -17.05 -4.39 2.36
CA GLU A 57 -16.87 -3.19 3.17
C GLU A 57 -15.39 -2.75 3.20
N LEU A 58 -15.17 -1.47 2.92
CA LEU A 58 -13.86 -0.85 2.88
C LEU A 58 -13.53 -0.22 4.23
N ILE A 59 -12.35 -0.49 4.75
CA ILE A 59 -11.77 0.24 5.87
C ILE A 59 -10.71 1.18 5.30
N ALA A 60 -10.93 2.48 5.43
CA ALA A 60 -10.01 3.48 4.89
C ALA A 60 -8.68 3.49 5.65
N LEU A 61 -7.55 3.54 4.95
CA LEU A 61 -6.22 3.63 5.53
C LEU A 61 -5.75 5.08 5.63
N TRP A 62 -5.48 5.73 4.51
CA TRP A 62 -5.06 7.13 4.40
C TRP A 62 -5.24 7.64 2.97
N ASP A 63 -5.08 8.94 2.80
CA ASP A 63 -5.02 9.56 1.48
C ASP A 63 -3.56 9.70 1.02
N TRP A 64 -3.34 9.42 -0.25
CA TRP A 64 -2.05 9.55 -0.92
C TRP A 64 -2.23 10.34 -2.22
N HIS A 65 -1.93 11.64 -2.17
CA HIS A 65 -2.24 12.61 -3.23
C HIS A 65 -3.73 12.55 -3.61
N SER A 66 -4.06 12.29 -4.87
CA SER A 66 -5.43 12.16 -5.37
C SER A 66 -6.02 10.75 -5.23
N TRP A 67 -5.34 9.88 -4.47
CA TRP A 67 -5.75 8.51 -4.25
C TRP A 67 -6.22 8.30 -2.82
N ALA A 68 -7.28 7.53 -2.67
CA ALA A 68 -7.67 6.97 -1.38
C ALA A 68 -7.19 5.52 -1.28
N LEU A 69 -6.54 5.17 -0.18
CA LEU A 69 -6.10 3.81 0.12
C LEU A 69 -7.02 3.20 1.15
N GLY A 70 -7.27 1.91 1.00
CA GLY A 70 -8.07 1.16 1.94
C GLY A 70 -7.74 -0.33 1.94
N VAL A 71 -8.32 -1.02 2.91
CA VAL A 71 -8.22 -2.47 3.04
C VAL A 71 -9.61 -3.08 3.16
N ARG A 72 -9.79 -4.25 2.60
CA ARG A 72 -10.99 -5.09 2.69
C ARG A 72 -10.65 -6.45 3.23
N GLU A 73 -11.55 -7.01 4.03
CA GLU A 73 -11.51 -8.42 4.35
C GLU A 73 -12.13 -9.23 3.21
N ARG A 74 -11.46 -10.32 2.87
CA ARG A 74 -11.88 -11.30 1.86
C ARG A 74 -11.91 -12.68 2.50
N PRO A 75 -12.63 -13.65 1.96
CA PRO A 75 -12.64 -15.01 2.50
C PRO A 75 -11.26 -15.66 2.56
N ASP A 76 -10.34 -15.23 1.69
CA ASP A 76 -8.98 -15.73 1.53
C ASP A 76 -7.89 -14.81 2.12
N GLY A 77 -8.26 -13.76 2.86
CA GLY A 77 -7.32 -12.86 3.50
C GLY A 77 -7.68 -11.38 3.35
N LEU A 78 -6.68 -10.54 3.16
CA LEU A 78 -6.86 -9.11 2.99
C LEU A 78 -6.69 -8.70 1.51
N GLU A 79 -7.30 -7.58 1.17
CA GLU A 79 -7.09 -6.89 -0.10
C GLU A 79 -6.79 -5.42 0.18
N PHE A 80 -5.58 -4.99 -0.13
CA PHE A 80 -5.21 -3.59 -0.12
C PHE A 80 -5.50 -3.00 -1.49
N LEU A 81 -6.19 -1.88 -1.51
CA LEU A 81 -6.58 -1.24 -2.75
C LEU A 81 -6.42 0.28 -2.69
N ARG A 82 -6.34 0.89 -3.86
CA ARG A 82 -6.47 2.33 -4.04
C ARG A 82 -7.51 2.63 -5.09
N PHE A 83 -8.05 3.83 -5.04
CA PHE A 83 -8.90 4.36 -6.09
C PHE A 83 -8.73 5.87 -6.20
N SER A 84 -8.85 6.37 -7.42
CA SER A 84 -8.82 7.80 -7.67
C SER A 84 -10.11 8.45 -7.19
N ILE A 85 -10.01 9.65 -6.63
CA ILE A 85 -11.19 10.46 -6.28
C ILE A 85 -12.04 10.84 -7.50
N GLU A 86 -11.46 10.85 -8.70
CA GLU A 86 -12.14 11.15 -9.95
C GLU A 86 -12.84 9.94 -10.56
N THR A 87 -12.35 8.73 -10.29
CA THR A 87 -12.87 7.48 -10.83
C THR A 87 -12.99 6.40 -9.75
N PRO A 88 -13.82 6.62 -8.71
CA PRO A 88 -13.90 5.72 -7.56
C PRO A 88 -14.47 4.33 -7.90
N ASP A 89 -15.15 4.20 -9.03
CA ASP A 89 -15.69 2.93 -9.56
C ASP A 89 -14.62 2.01 -10.17
N ARG A 90 -13.37 2.48 -10.27
CA ARG A 90 -12.23 1.72 -10.83
C ARG A 90 -11.13 1.52 -9.79
N PRO A 91 -11.36 0.70 -8.76
CA PRO A 91 -10.32 0.42 -7.78
C PRO A 91 -9.21 -0.43 -8.40
N GLU A 92 -7.99 -0.17 -7.96
CA GLU A 92 -6.82 -0.98 -8.27
C GLU A 92 -6.45 -1.79 -7.03
N CYS A 93 -6.35 -3.11 -7.16
CA CYS A 93 -5.79 -3.96 -6.12
C CYS A 93 -4.27 -3.74 -6.06
N LEU A 94 -3.79 -3.25 -4.94
CA LEU A 94 -2.35 -3.02 -4.73
C LEU A 94 -1.63 -4.30 -4.30
N ALA A 95 -2.23 -5.06 -3.39
CA ALA A 95 -1.62 -6.25 -2.81
C ALA A 95 -2.66 -7.10 -2.06
N ARG A 96 -2.30 -8.34 -1.75
CA ARG A 96 -3.07 -9.28 -0.93
C ARG A 96 -2.50 -9.45 0.47
N THR A 97 -1.30 -8.98 0.71
CA THR A 97 -0.63 -8.98 2.00
C THR A 97 -0.06 -7.61 2.33
N GLU A 98 0.24 -7.37 3.58
CA GLU A 98 0.94 -6.16 3.99
C GLU A 98 2.34 -6.06 3.36
N GLN A 99 3.04 -7.18 3.21
CA GLN A 99 4.36 -7.20 2.57
C GLN A 99 4.27 -6.79 1.08
N GLY A 100 3.23 -7.24 0.36
CA GLY A 100 2.97 -6.79 -1.00
C GLY A 100 2.62 -5.31 -1.08
N LEU A 101 1.86 -4.77 -0.11
CA LEU A 101 1.61 -3.34 -0.01
C LEU A 101 2.93 -2.56 0.16
N TRP A 102 3.82 -3.00 1.06
CA TRP A 102 5.12 -2.37 1.20
C TRP A 102 5.92 -2.41 -0.09
N ALA A 103 5.88 -3.49 -0.86
CA ALA A 103 6.55 -3.55 -2.17
C ALA A 103 6.09 -2.42 -3.11
N ARG A 104 4.78 -2.14 -3.16
CA ARG A 104 4.23 -1.01 -3.93
C ARG A 104 4.72 0.35 -3.43
N LEU A 105 4.69 0.56 -2.12
CA LEU A 105 5.10 1.83 -1.52
C LEU A 105 6.60 2.07 -1.69
N PHE A 106 7.41 1.02 -1.58
CA PHE A 106 8.86 1.10 -1.78
C PHE A 106 9.24 1.40 -3.24
N ASP A 107 8.51 0.84 -4.21
CA ASP A 107 8.70 1.19 -5.61
C ASP A 107 8.44 2.69 -5.84
N ALA A 108 7.35 3.21 -5.30
CA ALA A 108 7.04 4.64 -5.40
C ALA A 108 8.10 5.52 -4.72
N MET A 109 8.62 5.12 -3.56
CA MET A 109 9.69 5.87 -2.88
C MET A 109 11.01 5.83 -3.66
N TYR A 110 11.33 4.70 -4.26
CA TYR A 110 12.51 4.56 -5.14
C TYR A 110 12.42 5.50 -6.35
N GLU A 111 11.26 5.59 -6.99
CA GLU A 111 11.01 6.50 -8.10
C GLU A 111 11.16 8.00 -7.72
N HIS A 112 11.09 8.32 -6.45
CA HIS A 112 11.31 9.66 -5.91
C HIS A 112 12.76 9.91 -5.44
N ASP A 113 13.72 9.18 -5.98
CA ASP A 113 15.16 9.35 -5.75
C ASP A 113 15.59 9.27 -4.28
N LEU A 114 14.92 8.43 -3.48
CA LEU A 114 15.37 8.18 -2.11
C LEU A 114 16.69 7.37 -2.15
N ASP A 115 17.59 7.72 -1.25
CA ASP A 115 18.84 6.99 -1.06
C ASP A 115 18.58 5.52 -0.65
N LEU A 116 19.39 4.60 -1.20
CA LEU A 116 19.22 3.16 -0.93
C LEU A 116 19.43 2.80 0.54
N ASP A 117 20.36 3.47 1.23
CA ASP A 117 20.58 3.25 2.66
C ASP A 117 19.38 3.74 3.48
N GLU A 118 18.76 4.84 3.06
CA GLU A 118 17.54 5.33 3.68
C GLU A 118 16.35 4.40 3.43
N LEU A 119 16.20 3.88 2.21
CA LEU A 119 15.19 2.85 1.90
C LEU A 119 15.39 1.59 2.74
N ALA A 120 16.64 1.14 2.93
CA ALA A 120 16.93 0.01 3.81
C ALA A 120 16.54 0.28 5.27
N ALA A 121 16.82 1.48 5.78
CA ALA A 121 16.41 1.90 7.13
C ALA A 121 14.88 1.97 7.28
N ILE A 122 14.17 2.45 6.26
CA ILE A 122 12.70 2.45 6.24
C ILE A 122 12.18 1.01 6.27
N ALA A 123 12.76 0.11 5.45
CA ALA A 123 12.35 -1.29 5.40
C ALA A 123 12.47 -1.98 6.77
N GLU A 124 13.56 -1.72 7.49
CA GLU A 124 13.73 -2.20 8.86
C GLU A 124 12.65 -1.61 9.80
N ALA A 125 12.42 -0.30 9.73
CA ALA A 125 11.46 0.41 10.59
C ALA A 125 10.02 -0.07 10.41
N VAL A 126 9.63 -0.50 9.20
CA VAL A 126 8.28 -0.98 8.90
C VAL A 126 8.17 -2.51 8.87
N GLY A 127 9.27 -3.24 9.03
CA GLY A 127 9.29 -4.70 8.95
C GLY A 127 9.09 -5.23 7.52
N TYR A 128 9.51 -4.49 6.50
CA TYR A 128 9.45 -4.94 5.11
C TYR A 128 10.64 -5.86 4.80
N ARG A 129 10.39 -7.17 4.84
CA ARG A 129 11.43 -8.21 4.74
C ARG A 129 11.93 -8.45 3.31
N HIS A 130 11.17 -8.09 2.30
CA HIS A 130 11.45 -8.38 0.90
C HIS A 130 12.20 -7.25 0.17
N TRP A 131 12.64 -6.20 0.88
CA TRP A 131 13.38 -5.09 0.27
C TRP A 131 14.65 -5.54 -0.48
N PRO A 132 15.53 -6.42 0.07
CA PRO A 132 16.70 -6.90 -0.66
C PRO A 132 16.34 -7.69 -1.93
N LEU A 133 15.24 -8.43 -1.92
CA LEU A 133 14.73 -9.13 -3.09
C LEU A 133 14.23 -8.14 -4.14
N GLN A 134 13.43 -7.16 -3.73
CA GLN A 134 12.91 -6.11 -4.61
C GLN A 134 14.03 -5.34 -5.29
N LEU A 135 15.04 -4.91 -4.54
CA LEU A 135 16.17 -4.17 -5.06
C LEU A 135 16.92 -4.96 -6.14
N ARG A 136 17.29 -6.19 -5.86
CA ARG A 136 17.96 -7.07 -6.84
C ARG A 136 17.10 -7.32 -8.08
N SER A 137 15.81 -7.57 -7.91
CA SER A 137 14.88 -7.76 -9.01
C SER A 137 14.77 -6.53 -9.88
N ARG A 138 14.73 -5.34 -9.25
CA ARG A 138 14.69 -4.06 -9.96
C ARG A 138 15.96 -3.82 -10.76
N GLU A 139 17.14 -3.98 -10.16
CA GLU A 139 18.43 -3.81 -10.84
C GLU A 139 18.55 -4.67 -12.10
N GLN A 140 17.97 -5.87 -12.08
CA GLN A 140 17.94 -6.77 -13.24
C GLN A 140 16.93 -6.35 -14.31
N ALA A 141 15.79 -5.80 -13.90
CA ALA A 141 14.69 -5.45 -14.79
C ALA A 141 14.78 -4.03 -15.36
N GLU A 142 15.32 -3.08 -14.61
CA GLU A 142 15.35 -1.65 -14.93
C GLU A 142 15.93 -1.32 -16.31
N PRO A 143 16.99 -2.00 -16.82
CA PRO A 143 17.47 -1.76 -18.18
C PRO A 143 16.43 -2.03 -19.29
N ARG A 144 15.34 -2.75 -18.96
CA ARG A 144 14.23 -3.07 -19.86
C ARG A 144 13.01 -2.16 -19.66
N PHE A 145 13.03 -1.23 -18.71
CA PHE A 145 11.94 -0.28 -18.45
C PHE A 145 11.91 0.84 -19.51
N GLY A 146 11.97 0.49 -20.79
CA GLY A 146 11.95 1.47 -21.88
C GLY A 146 10.63 2.26 -21.97
N ASP A 147 9.55 1.70 -21.43
CA ASP A 147 8.24 2.34 -21.28
C ASP A 147 7.60 2.01 -19.94
N GLY A 148 6.60 2.78 -19.54
CA GLY A 148 5.91 2.60 -18.27
C GLY A 148 5.17 1.27 -18.15
N LEU A 149 4.84 0.61 -19.27
CA LEU A 149 4.15 -0.68 -19.30
C LEU A 149 5.05 -1.80 -18.77
N MET A 150 6.31 -1.82 -19.17
CA MET A 150 7.29 -2.82 -18.72
C MET A 150 7.56 -2.71 -17.22
N HIS A 151 7.68 -1.48 -16.72
CA HIS A 151 7.80 -1.23 -15.27
C HIS A 151 6.56 -1.70 -14.52
N SER A 152 5.37 -1.34 -14.98
CA SER A 152 4.11 -1.76 -14.35
C SER A 152 3.96 -3.28 -14.31
N GLN A 153 4.29 -3.98 -15.40
CA GLN A 153 4.24 -5.43 -15.44
C GLN A 153 5.22 -6.06 -14.45
N TRP A 154 6.46 -5.59 -14.42
CA TRP A 154 7.44 -6.04 -13.45
C TRP A 154 6.95 -5.87 -12.01
N LEU A 155 6.37 -4.72 -11.69
CA LEU A 155 5.87 -4.44 -10.34
C LEU A 155 4.71 -5.36 -9.96
N GLU A 156 3.79 -5.65 -10.88
CA GLU A 156 2.72 -6.63 -10.67
C GLU A 156 3.27 -8.02 -10.35
N GLU A 157 4.26 -8.48 -11.13
CA GLU A 157 4.91 -9.78 -10.93
C GLU A 157 5.65 -9.85 -9.59
N LEU A 158 6.37 -8.77 -9.23
CA LEU A 158 7.06 -8.65 -7.95
C LEU A 158 6.08 -8.74 -6.77
N VAL A 159 5.01 -7.94 -6.80
CA VAL A 159 4.01 -7.94 -5.72
C VAL A 159 3.35 -9.30 -5.58
N ALA A 160 3.00 -9.95 -6.69
CA ALA A 160 2.43 -11.29 -6.66
C ALA A 160 3.39 -12.31 -6.02
N ALA A 161 4.68 -12.22 -6.32
CA ALA A 161 5.70 -13.09 -5.72
C ALA A 161 5.87 -12.82 -4.22
N VAL A 162 5.87 -11.54 -3.80
CA VAL A 162 5.94 -11.15 -2.38
C VAL A 162 4.70 -11.60 -1.62
N ASP A 163 3.51 -11.41 -2.19
CA ASP A 163 2.25 -11.87 -1.60
C ASP A 163 2.24 -13.39 -1.40
N ALA A 164 2.70 -14.16 -2.41
CA ALA A 164 2.78 -15.60 -2.32
C ALA A 164 3.78 -16.08 -1.25
N ALA A 165 4.93 -15.41 -1.12
CA ALA A 165 5.92 -15.72 -0.09
C ALA A 165 5.39 -15.38 1.31
N ALA A 166 4.78 -14.21 1.48
CA ALA A 166 4.24 -13.76 2.77
C ALA A 166 3.05 -14.60 3.27
N ALA A 167 2.29 -15.22 2.37
CA ALA A 167 1.18 -16.10 2.74
C ALA A 167 1.63 -17.47 3.30
N GLN A 168 2.92 -17.80 3.21
CA GLN A 168 3.50 -19.07 3.71
C GLN A 168 4.14 -18.92 5.09
N ASP A 169 4.29 -17.71 5.59
CA ASP A 169 4.87 -17.37 6.91
C ASP A 169 3.79 -17.30 8.00
#